data_3a72adebd38186b7b455ee279371669c
#
_entry.id   3a72adebd38186b7b455ee279371669c
#
_cell.length_a   1.000
_cell.length_b   1.000
_cell.length_c   1.000
_cell.angle_alpha   90.00
_cell.angle_beta   90.00
_cell.angle_gamma   90.00
#
_symmetry.space_group_name_H-M   'P 1'
#
loop_
_entity.id
_entity.type
_entity.pdbx_description
1 polymer ?
#
loop_
_entity_poly.entity_id
_entity_poly.type
_entity_poly.pdbx_seq_one_letter_code
_entity_poly.pdbx_strand_id
1 'polypeptide(L)'
;YTPVSDVNLLAIYRYYSPYYSNPYANALCSWSRMRDEHGGYIGLEYNKLKNWQLSTFADVWKNGYEVMAQGDWLPKQNYHMHMRFRVKEKDEACTYSLRWNMAYQMGRWKMKTQADGNLVKGALTYGWSVLQDVEYRFSGFPIVVQMRAQFFDAREWTNRIYIDEHDVLYAYAMPFVYGIGGRFLLNARYKIND
;
A
#
# COMPACT_ATOMS: atom_id res chain seq x y z
N TYR A 1 -23.36 -6.12 0.82
CA TYR A 1 -24.30 -6.58 -0.21
C TYR A 1 -23.52 -6.90 -1.49
N THR A 2 -23.69 -8.11 -2.00
CA THR A 2 -23.04 -8.58 -3.25
C THR A 2 -24.16 -8.78 -4.27
N PRO A 3 -24.52 -7.75 -5.07
CA PRO A 3 -25.65 -7.81 -5.99
C PRO A 3 -25.43 -8.79 -7.17
N VAL A 4 -24.15 -8.98 -7.53
CA VAL A 4 -23.71 -9.93 -8.57
C VAL A 4 -22.38 -10.51 -8.11
N SER A 5 -22.04 -11.74 -8.46
CA SER A 5 -20.79 -12.41 -8.04
C SER A 5 -19.50 -11.62 -8.32
N ASP A 6 -19.55 -10.69 -9.28
CA ASP A 6 -18.39 -9.94 -9.76
C ASP A 6 -18.32 -8.49 -9.24
N VAL A 7 -19.31 -8.08 -8.44
CA VAL A 7 -19.43 -6.71 -7.90
C VAL A 7 -19.71 -6.79 -6.41
N ASN A 8 -18.83 -6.23 -5.59
CA ASN A 8 -19.00 -6.10 -4.15
C ASN A 8 -19.19 -4.62 -3.79
N LEU A 9 -20.25 -4.33 -3.05
CA LEU A 9 -20.52 -2.99 -2.53
C LEU A 9 -20.56 -3.07 -1.01
N LEU A 10 -19.80 -2.19 -0.36
CA LEU A 10 -19.76 -2.03 1.09
C LEU A 10 -20.11 -0.57 1.43
N ALA A 11 -21.07 -0.38 2.33
CA ALA A 11 -21.36 0.92 2.91
C ALA A 11 -21.34 0.80 4.44
N ILE A 12 -20.65 1.71 5.10
CA ILE A 12 -20.52 1.75 6.55
C ILE A 12 -20.79 3.17 7.01
N TYR A 13 -21.65 3.34 7.99
CA TYR A 13 -21.74 4.56 8.76
C TYR A 13 -21.17 4.31 10.16
N ARG A 14 -20.36 5.23 10.66
CA ARG A 14 -19.74 5.15 11.98
C ARG A 14 -20.00 6.40 12.80
N TYR A 15 -20.25 6.17 14.10
CA TYR A 15 -20.38 7.21 15.09
C TYR A 15 -19.68 6.80 16.37
N TYR A 16 -18.74 7.59 16.81
CA TYR A 16 -18.03 7.42 18.09
C TYR A 16 -18.27 8.65 18.96
N SER A 17 -18.87 8.45 20.11
CA SER A 17 -19.12 9.55 21.06
C SER A 17 -17.81 10.13 21.59
N PRO A 18 -17.80 11.40 22.09
CA PRO A 18 -16.61 11.98 22.73
C PRO A 18 -16.07 11.18 23.90
N TYR A 19 -16.94 10.38 24.56
CA TYR A 19 -16.59 9.57 25.71
C TYR A 19 -16.25 8.11 25.37
N TYR A 20 -16.34 7.74 24.10
CA TYR A 20 -15.99 6.40 23.64
C TYR A 20 -14.50 6.15 23.80
N SER A 21 -14.13 5.05 24.45
CA SER A 21 -12.75 4.61 24.60
C SER A 21 -12.67 3.11 24.43
N ASN A 22 -11.96 2.67 23.41
CA ASN A 22 -11.62 1.26 23.22
C ASN A 22 -10.15 1.14 22.77
N PRO A 23 -9.21 0.99 23.71
CA PRO A 23 -7.79 0.97 23.41
C PRO A 23 -7.34 -0.27 22.63
N TYR A 24 -8.16 -1.32 22.58
CA TYR A 24 -7.81 -2.59 21.94
C TYR A 24 -8.49 -2.84 20.60
N ALA A 25 -9.43 -1.98 20.17
CA ALA A 25 -10.11 -2.15 18.91
C ALA A 25 -9.44 -1.34 17.79
N ASN A 26 -9.11 -2.03 16.69
CA ASN A 26 -8.80 -1.41 15.42
C ASN A 26 -10.09 -1.25 14.62
N ALA A 27 -10.92 -0.29 15.01
CA ALA A 27 -12.10 0.04 14.24
C ALA A 27 -11.74 1.00 13.09
N LEU A 28 -12.62 1.07 12.10
CA LEU A 28 -12.52 2.02 11.01
C LEU A 28 -12.65 3.44 11.57
N CYS A 29 -11.53 4.15 11.70
CA CYS A 29 -11.49 5.54 12.15
C CYS A 29 -10.35 6.29 11.46
N SER A 30 -10.47 7.62 11.36
CA SER A 30 -9.47 8.49 10.73
C SER A 30 -8.33 8.89 11.70
N TRP A 31 -8.55 8.74 13.00
CA TRP A 31 -7.62 9.11 14.05
C TRP A 31 -7.04 7.88 14.76
N SER A 32 -5.90 8.07 15.42
CA SER A 32 -5.31 7.05 16.31
C SER A 32 -6.15 6.76 17.55
N ARG A 33 -7.14 7.60 17.86
CA ARG A 33 -8.08 7.43 18.97
C ARG A 33 -9.50 7.52 18.44
N MET A 34 -10.27 6.46 18.65
CA MET A 34 -11.66 6.36 18.24
C MET A 34 -12.57 7.13 19.19
N ARG A 35 -12.69 8.42 19.02
CA ARG A 35 -13.62 9.25 19.80
C ARG A 35 -14.00 10.49 19.02
N ASP A 36 -15.21 11.02 19.30
CA ASP A 36 -15.73 12.26 18.68
C ASP A 36 -15.64 12.24 17.14
N GLU A 37 -15.94 11.12 16.54
CA GLU A 37 -15.90 10.95 15.09
C GLU A 37 -17.23 10.41 14.58
N HIS A 38 -17.74 11.02 13.52
CA HIS A 38 -18.79 10.48 12.69
C HIS A 38 -18.33 10.53 11.23
N GLY A 39 -18.70 9.50 10.48
CA GLY A 39 -18.27 9.39 9.09
C GLY A 39 -19.02 8.31 8.33
N GLY A 40 -18.88 8.37 7.02
CA GLY A 40 -19.42 7.40 6.09
C GLY A 40 -18.34 6.85 5.17
N TYR A 41 -18.35 5.56 5.00
CA TYR A 41 -17.47 4.85 4.06
C TYR A 41 -18.33 4.14 3.01
N ILE A 42 -17.92 4.25 1.76
CA ILE A 42 -18.47 3.46 0.66
C ILE A 42 -17.31 2.87 -0.14
N GLY A 43 -17.36 1.56 -0.38
CA GLY A 43 -16.36 0.82 -1.16
C GLY A 43 -17.03 0.02 -2.26
N LEU A 44 -16.38 -0.04 -3.41
CA LEU A 44 -16.78 -0.81 -4.58
C LEU A 44 -15.61 -1.65 -5.06
N GLU A 45 -15.84 -2.93 -5.27
CA GLU A 45 -14.94 -3.84 -5.98
C GLU A 45 -15.62 -4.37 -7.24
N TYR A 46 -14.87 -4.40 -8.34
CA TYR A 46 -15.35 -4.84 -9.64
C TYR A 46 -14.35 -5.81 -10.28
N ASN A 47 -14.75 -7.08 -10.45
CA ASN A 47 -13.89 -8.18 -10.89
C ASN A 47 -14.34 -8.81 -12.22
N LYS A 48 -15.31 -8.20 -12.92
CA LYS A 48 -15.88 -8.76 -14.16
C LYS A 48 -14.98 -8.59 -15.40
N LEU A 49 -14.04 -7.64 -15.36
CA LEU A 49 -13.12 -7.42 -16.46
C LEU A 49 -12.06 -8.52 -16.49
N LYS A 50 -11.86 -9.12 -17.66
CA LYS A 50 -10.84 -10.16 -17.83
C LYS A 50 -9.46 -9.63 -17.44
N ASN A 51 -8.82 -10.31 -16.50
CA ASN A 51 -7.49 -9.98 -15.99
C ASN A 51 -7.39 -8.65 -15.21
N TRP A 52 -8.50 -7.98 -14.90
CA TRP A 52 -8.51 -6.77 -14.11
C TRP A 52 -9.34 -6.94 -12.84
N GLN A 53 -8.80 -6.48 -11.74
CA GLN A 53 -9.50 -6.28 -10.48
C GLN A 53 -9.45 -4.79 -10.15
N LEU A 54 -10.59 -4.16 -10.06
CA LEU A 54 -10.69 -2.73 -9.77
C LEU A 54 -11.34 -2.56 -8.40
N SER A 55 -10.78 -1.70 -7.58
CA SER A 55 -11.42 -1.30 -6.33
C SER A 55 -11.30 0.19 -6.11
N THR A 56 -12.33 0.76 -5.51
CA THR A 56 -12.38 2.17 -5.15
C THR A 56 -13.12 2.32 -3.83
N PHE A 57 -12.74 3.32 -3.05
CA PHE A 57 -13.53 3.72 -1.90
C PHE A 57 -13.51 5.23 -1.71
N ALA A 58 -14.53 5.71 -1.04
CA ALA A 58 -14.61 7.05 -0.48
C ALA A 58 -14.96 6.94 1.00
N ASP A 59 -14.20 7.58 1.84
CA ASP A 59 -14.40 7.72 3.27
C ASP A 59 -14.46 9.21 3.63
N VAL A 60 -15.54 9.64 4.27
CA VAL A 60 -15.75 11.03 4.66
C VAL A 60 -16.02 11.07 6.15
N TRP A 61 -15.35 11.96 6.87
CA TRP A 61 -15.52 12.15 8.30
C TRP A 61 -15.55 13.64 8.66
N LYS A 62 -15.82 13.95 9.92
CA LYS A 62 -16.02 15.32 10.43
C LYS A 62 -14.99 16.36 9.94
N ASN A 63 -13.71 15.99 9.83
CA ASN A 63 -12.60 16.90 9.53
C ASN A 63 -11.74 16.44 8.35
N GLY A 64 -12.33 15.74 7.39
CA GLY A 64 -11.59 15.34 6.19
C GLY A 64 -12.26 14.25 5.38
N TYR A 65 -11.56 13.83 4.35
CA TYR A 65 -11.99 12.72 3.50
C TYR A 65 -10.80 11.96 2.94
N GLU A 66 -11.05 10.75 2.49
CA GLU A 66 -10.10 9.92 1.78
C GLU A 66 -10.80 9.23 0.62
N VAL A 67 -10.24 9.36 -0.57
CA VAL A 67 -10.70 8.67 -1.78
C VAL A 67 -9.54 7.88 -2.34
N MET A 68 -9.78 6.63 -2.67
CA MET A 68 -8.78 5.76 -3.28
C MET A 68 -9.39 5.03 -4.47
N ALA A 69 -8.61 4.90 -5.53
CA ALA A 69 -8.89 4.02 -6.65
C ALA A 69 -7.65 3.18 -6.92
N GLN A 70 -7.82 1.89 -7.11
CA GLN A 70 -6.75 0.98 -7.47
C GLN A 70 -7.19 -0.01 -8.54
N GLY A 71 -6.22 -0.46 -9.34
CA GLY A 71 -6.40 -1.47 -10.35
C GLY A 71 -5.24 -2.45 -10.31
N ASP A 72 -5.59 -3.73 -10.31
CA ASP A 72 -4.67 -4.84 -10.43
C ASP A 72 -4.87 -5.51 -11.79
N TRP A 73 -3.80 -5.59 -12.57
CA TRP A 73 -3.81 -6.25 -13.87
C TRP A 73 -2.98 -7.54 -13.82
N LEU A 74 -3.65 -8.65 -14.05
CA LEU A 74 -3.11 -10.02 -13.98
C LEU A 74 -3.30 -10.75 -15.30
N PRO A 75 -2.59 -10.35 -16.39
CA PRO A 75 -2.80 -10.93 -17.73
C PRO A 75 -2.35 -12.39 -17.80
N LYS A 76 -1.38 -12.79 -16.96
CA LYS A 76 -0.81 -14.15 -16.86
C LYS A 76 -0.38 -14.41 -15.41
N GLN A 77 -0.24 -15.69 -15.04
CA GLN A 77 0.17 -16.09 -13.70
C GLN A 77 1.53 -15.53 -13.24
N ASN A 78 2.41 -15.19 -14.18
CA ASN A 78 3.76 -14.71 -13.90
C ASN A 78 3.94 -13.19 -14.06
N TYR A 79 2.84 -12.46 -14.26
CA TYR A 79 2.87 -11.02 -14.45
C TYR A 79 1.76 -10.35 -13.65
N HIS A 80 2.11 -9.36 -12.85
CA HIS A 80 1.17 -8.58 -12.04
C HIS A 80 1.57 -7.11 -12.08
N MET A 81 0.63 -6.26 -12.44
CA MET A 81 0.78 -4.81 -12.35
C MET A 81 -0.30 -4.26 -11.43
N HIS A 82 0.10 -3.42 -10.50
CA HIS A 82 -0.78 -2.73 -9.57
C HIS A 82 -0.59 -1.23 -9.68
N MET A 83 -1.67 -0.50 -9.74
CA MET A 83 -1.68 0.96 -9.71
C MET A 83 -2.69 1.46 -8.70
N ARG A 84 -2.29 2.39 -7.83
CA ARG A 84 -3.15 2.99 -6.82
C ARG A 84 -2.98 4.49 -6.80
N PHE A 85 -4.11 5.17 -6.90
CA PHE A 85 -4.21 6.60 -6.69
C PHE A 85 -5.03 6.86 -5.43
N ARG A 86 -4.58 7.80 -4.61
CA ARG A 86 -5.21 8.13 -3.33
C ARG A 86 -5.15 9.62 -3.11
N VAL A 87 -6.27 10.19 -2.71
CA VAL A 87 -6.39 11.57 -2.22
C VAL A 87 -6.85 11.52 -0.79
N LYS A 88 -6.14 12.17 0.09
CA LYS A 88 -6.49 12.25 1.51
C LYS A 88 -6.39 13.69 1.98
N GLU A 89 -7.49 14.22 2.49
CA GLU A 89 -7.52 15.49 3.19
C GLU A 89 -7.73 15.24 4.68
N LYS A 90 -6.88 15.81 5.47
CA LYS A 90 -6.94 15.77 6.93
C LYS A 90 -6.33 17.05 7.50
N ASP A 91 -7.06 17.71 8.40
CA ASP A 91 -6.60 18.93 9.08
C ASP A 91 -6.11 19.99 8.10
N GLU A 92 -6.89 20.26 7.02
CA GLU A 92 -6.61 21.23 5.95
C GLU A 92 -5.40 20.85 5.04
N ALA A 93 -4.71 19.76 5.32
CA ALA A 93 -3.65 19.24 4.46
C ALA A 93 -4.20 18.21 3.49
N CYS A 94 -4.11 18.48 2.19
CA CYS A 94 -4.53 17.56 1.15
C CYS A 94 -3.29 16.88 0.53
N THR A 95 -3.24 15.55 0.61
CA THR A 95 -2.16 14.73 0.07
C THR A 95 -2.67 13.89 -1.10
N TYR A 96 -1.99 13.98 -2.22
CA TYR A 96 -2.16 13.12 -3.39
C TYR A 96 -1.04 12.07 -3.38
N SER A 97 -1.40 10.80 -3.52
CA SER A 97 -0.43 9.71 -3.55
C SER A 97 -0.67 8.83 -4.77
N LEU A 98 0.40 8.49 -5.46
CA LEU A 98 0.40 7.54 -6.57
C LEU A 98 1.39 6.42 -6.23
N ARG A 99 0.94 5.17 -6.39
CA ARG A 99 1.81 3.98 -6.34
C ARG A 99 1.63 3.17 -7.59
N TRP A 100 2.73 2.78 -8.18
CA TRP A 100 2.79 1.84 -9.28
C TRP A 100 3.72 0.69 -8.92
N ASN A 101 3.24 -0.54 -9.10
CA ASN A 101 4.02 -1.76 -8.88
C ASN A 101 3.94 -2.63 -10.12
N MET A 102 5.03 -3.24 -10.49
CA MET A 102 5.10 -4.25 -11.53
C MET A 102 5.90 -5.44 -11.02
N ALA A 103 5.29 -6.61 -10.96
CA ALA A 103 5.94 -7.86 -10.59
C ALA A 103 5.95 -8.81 -11.79
N TYR A 104 7.07 -9.46 -11.99
CA TYR A 104 7.31 -10.33 -13.12
C TYR A 104 8.16 -11.52 -12.69
N GLN A 105 7.76 -12.72 -13.11
CA GLN A 105 8.50 -13.96 -12.84
C GLN A 105 8.85 -14.66 -14.16
N MET A 106 10.12 -14.92 -14.37
CA MET A 106 10.64 -15.69 -15.50
C MET A 106 11.58 -16.79 -14.99
N GLY A 107 11.10 -18.02 -15.06
CA GLY A 107 11.85 -19.17 -14.56
C GLY A 107 12.19 -19.00 -13.07
N ARG A 108 13.48 -18.84 -12.77
CA ARG A 108 14.01 -18.71 -11.41
C ARG A 108 14.15 -17.28 -10.90
N TRP A 109 13.93 -16.32 -11.79
CA TRP A 109 13.97 -14.91 -11.48
C TRP A 109 12.59 -14.40 -11.13
N LYS A 110 12.48 -13.66 -10.05
CA LYS A 110 11.30 -12.86 -9.72
C LYS A 110 11.75 -11.42 -9.51
N MET A 111 11.15 -10.51 -10.23
CA MET A 111 11.47 -9.08 -10.18
C MET A 111 10.23 -8.30 -9.77
N LYS A 112 10.42 -7.28 -8.94
CA LYS A 112 9.37 -6.31 -8.60
C LYS A 112 9.96 -4.91 -8.68
N THR A 113 9.34 -4.08 -9.49
CA THR A 113 9.63 -2.64 -9.55
C THR A 113 8.48 -1.89 -8.91
N GLN A 114 8.77 -0.93 -8.06
CA GLN A 114 7.77 -0.08 -7.43
C GLN A 114 8.21 1.38 -7.55
N ALA A 115 7.26 2.24 -7.89
CA ALA A 115 7.43 3.68 -7.87
C ALA A 115 6.30 4.30 -7.04
N ASP A 116 6.67 5.17 -6.12
CA ASP A 116 5.77 5.92 -5.24
C ASP A 116 5.98 7.41 -5.44
N GLY A 117 4.90 8.17 -5.42
CA GLY A 117 4.93 9.62 -5.42
C GLY A 117 3.88 10.20 -4.49
N ASN A 118 4.25 11.19 -3.69
CA ASN A 118 3.37 11.96 -2.83
C ASN A 118 3.50 13.46 -3.15
N LEU A 119 2.37 14.15 -3.22
CA LEU A 119 2.28 15.59 -3.35
C LEU A 119 1.37 16.14 -2.26
N VAL A 120 1.85 17.07 -1.45
CA VAL A 120 1.05 17.74 -0.42
C VAL A 120 0.70 19.14 -0.90
N LYS A 121 -0.61 19.37 -1.11
CA LYS A 121 -1.16 20.69 -1.46
C LYS A 121 -1.14 21.57 -0.22
N GLY A 122 -0.75 22.82 -0.39
CA GLY A 122 -0.61 23.81 0.70
C GLY A 122 0.86 24.17 0.91
N ALA A 123 1.70 23.23 1.23
CA ALA A 123 3.15 23.43 1.28
C ALA A 123 3.86 23.23 -0.07
N LEU A 124 3.14 22.75 -1.12
CA LEU A 124 3.67 22.37 -2.45
C LEU A 124 4.93 21.49 -2.34
N THR A 125 4.91 20.58 -1.38
CA THR A 125 6.01 19.65 -1.16
C THR A 125 5.72 18.31 -1.84
N TYR A 126 6.76 17.68 -2.35
CA TYR A 126 6.65 16.39 -3.02
C TYR A 126 7.66 15.39 -2.45
N GLY A 127 7.32 14.13 -2.56
CA GLY A 127 8.22 13.03 -2.24
C GLY A 127 8.08 11.92 -3.28
N TRP A 128 9.17 11.24 -3.59
CA TRP A 128 9.15 10.09 -4.49
C TRP A 128 10.09 8.99 -3.99
N SER A 129 9.80 7.77 -4.39
CA SER A 129 10.64 6.60 -4.16
C SER A 129 10.54 5.65 -5.33
N VAL A 130 11.68 5.10 -5.75
CA VAL A 130 11.76 4.00 -6.70
C VAL A 130 12.50 2.84 -6.06
N LEU A 131 11.94 1.64 -6.19
CA LEU A 131 12.43 0.43 -5.57
C LEU A 131 12.48 -0.68 -6.61
N GLN A 132 13.58 -1.43 -6.64
CA GLN A 132 13.76 -2.61 -7.45
C GLN A 132 14.11 -3.79 -6.56
N ASP A 133 13.27 -4.84 -6.59
CA ASP A 133 13.55 -6.13 -5.98
C ASP A 133 13.92 -7.15 -7.06
N VAL A 134 14.89 -7.98 -6.74
CA VAL A 134 15.30 -9.12 -7.55
C VAL A 134 15.44 -10.33 -6.64
N GLU A 135 14.70 -11.39 -6.92
CA GLU A 135 14.83 -12.69 -6.25
C GLU A 135 15.35 -13.72 -7.24
N TYR A 136 16.33 -14.49 -6.83
CA TYR A 136 16.86 -15.62 -7.60
C TYR A 136 16.81 -16.90 -6.80
N ARG A 137 16.29 -17.98 -7.41
CA ARG A 137 16.20 -19.33 -6.82
C ARG A 137 17.18 -20.25 -7.49
N PHE A 138 18.14 -20.77 -6.72
CA PHE A 138 19.14 -21.73 -7.23
C PHE A 138 18.51 -23.12 -7.48
N SER A 139 18.95 -23.81 -8.53
CA SER A 139 18.39 -25.12 -8.90
C SER A 139 19.04 -26.30 -8.19
N GLY A 140 20.33 -26.21 -7.88
CA GLY A 140 21.08 -27.26 -7.25
C GLY A 140 21.18 -27.15 -5.73
N PHE A 141 20.76 -26.02 -5.18
CA PHE A 141 20.85 -25.74 -3.74
C PHE A 141 19.53 -25.12 -3.27
N PRO A 142 19.04 -25.46 -2.08
CA PRO A 142 17.81 -24.90 -1.53
C PRO A 142 18.02 -23.46 -1.03
N ILE A 143 18.65 -22.63 -1.86
CA ILE A 143 18.98 -21.22 -1.57
C ILE A 143 18.13 -20.31 -2.43
N VAL A 144 17.59 -19.29 -1.79
CA VAL A 144 16.94 -18.14 -2.43
C VAL A 144 17.65 -16.88 -2.01
N VAL A 145 18.13 -16.10 -2.97
CA VAL A 145 18.76 -14.81 -2.71
C VAL A 145 17.81 -13.70 -3.17
N GLN A 146 17.64 -12.71 -2.33
CA GLN A 146 16.83 -11.51 -2.59
C GLN A 146 17.71 -10.27 -2.45
N MET A 147 17.65 -9.40 -3.44
CA MET A 147 18.32 -8.11 -3.45
C MET A 147 17.30 -7.00 -3.63
N ARG A 148 17.44 -5.94 -2.89
CA ARG A 148 16.66 -4.71 -3.03
C ARG A 148 17.59 -3.53 -3.21
N ALA A 149 17.28 -2.70 -4.19
CA ALA A 149 17.82 -1.34 -4.32
C ALA A 149 16.67 -0.35 -4.28
N GLN A 150 16.80 0.69 -3.50
CA GLN A 150 15.80 1.74 -3.35
C GLN A 150 16.47 3.10 -3.34
N PHE A 151 15.87 4.05 -4.05
CA PHE A 151 16.26 5.47 -4.03
C PHE A 151 15.02 6.30 -3.72
N PHE A 152 15.19 7.35 -2.93
CA PHE A 152 14.09 8.22 -2.51
C PHE A 152 14.53 9.65 -2.25
N ASP A 153 13.60 10.57 -2.44
CA ASP A 153 13.64 11.96 -1.99
C ASP A 153 12.29 12.33 -1.39
N ALA A 154 12.22 12.43 -0.08
CA ALA A 154 11.04 12.78 0.71
C ALA A 154 11.49 13.66 1.89
N ARG A 155 11.86 14.90 1.59
CA ARG A 155 12.52 15.83 2.54
C ARG A 155 11.62 16.29 3.67
N GLU A 156 10.31 16.33 3.42
CA GLU A 156 9.34 16.74 4.43
C GLU A 156 8.69 15.53 5.09
N TRP A 157 8.50 15.60 6.40
CA TRP A 157 7.84 14.54 7.16
C TRP A 157 6.46 14.17 6.63
N THR A 158 5.73 15.13 6.10
CA THR A 158 4.43 14.94 5.48
C THR A 158 4.46 14.10 4.21
N ASN A 159 5.62 14.05 3.53
CA ASN A 159 5.84 13.31 2.28
C ASN A 159 6.49 11.94 2.49
N ARG A 160 6.69 11.49 3.74
CA ARG A 160 7.25 10.17 4.01
C ARG A 160 6.49 9.07 3.25
N ILE A 161 7.23 8.11 2.74
CA ILE A 161 6.70 7.03 1.93
C ILE A 161 6.82 5.72 2.71
N TYR A 162 5.67 5.03 2.88
CA TYR A 162 5.64 3.73 3.53
C TYR A 162 5.94 2.63 2.51
N ILE A 163 6.81 1.72 2.90
CA ILE A 163 7.26 0.58 2.08
C ILE A 163 7.07 -0.73 2.84
N ASP A 164 6.77 -1.79 2.07
CA ASP A 164 6.77 -3.14 2.63
C ASP A 164 8.22 -3.64 2.67
N GLU A 165 8.70 -4.06 3.81
CA GLU A 165 10.04 -4.61 3.95
C GLU A 165 10.04 -6.14 3.85
N HIS A 166 11.01 -6.70 3.12
CA HIS A 166 11.32 -8.12 3.16
C HIS A 166 12.15 -8.39 4.41
N ASP A 167 11.46 -8.59 5.51
CA ASP A 167 12.10 -8.86 6.78
C ASP A 167 12.32 -10.37 7.00
N VAL A 168 13.04 -10.74 8.06
CA VAL A 168 13.17 -12.13 8.47
C VAL A 168 11.83 -12.70 8.88
N LEU A 169 11.72 -14.03 8.82
CA LEU A 169 10.49 -14.74 9.18
C LEU A 169 9.98 -14.27 10.55
N TYR A 170 8.68 -13.94 10.64
CA TYR A 170 7.99 -13.43 11.83
C TYR A 170 8.30 -11.98 12.25
N ALA A 171 9.17 -11.26 11.56
CA ALA A 171 9.27 -9.82 11.72
C ALA A 171 8.47 -9.13 10.62
N TYR A 172 7.49 -8.33 11.00
CA TYR A 172 6.71 -7.49 10.08
C TYR A 172 6.97 -6.04 10.41
N ALA A 173 7.64 -5.36 9.52
CA ALA A 173 7.86 -3.93 9.63
C ALA A 173 7.30 -3.22 8.40
N MET A 174 6.59 -2.13 8.61
CA MET A 174 6.24 -1.16 7.57
C MET A 174 7.03 0.13 7.79
N PRO A 175 8.34 0.10 7.51
CA PRO A 175 9.16 1.29 7.66
C PRO A 175 8.73 2.34 6.65
N PHE A 176 8.98 3.59 6.99
CA PHE A 176 8.87 4.69 6.04
C PHE A 176 10.27 5.19 5.69
N VAL A 177 10.41 5.76 4.50
CA VAL A 177 11.59 6.53 4.09
C VAL A 177 11.29 8.01 4.21
N TYR A 178 12.30 8.75 4.68
CA TYR A 178 12.27 10.18 4.92
C TYR A 178 13.65 10.78 4.62
N GLY A 179 13.70 11.99 4.09
CA GLY A 179 14.93 12.63 3.62
C GLY A 179 15.30 12.23 2.20
N ILE A 180 16.58 12.30 1.87
CA ILE A 180 17.15 11.88 0.59
C ILE A 180 18.09 10.73 0.83
N GLY A 181 18.00 9.67 0.04
CA GLY A 181 18.91 8.56 0.22
C GLY A 181 18.71 7.39 -0.72
N GLY A 182 19.57 6.40 -0.52
CA GLY A 182 19.49 5.09 -1.14
C GLY A 182 19.63 3.98 -0.08
N ARG A 183 18.90 2.90 -0.26
CA ARG A 183 18.98 1.69 0.57
C ARG A 183 19.28 0.48 -0.28
N PHE A 184 20.15 -0.36 0.22
CA PHE A 184 20.44 -1.65 -0.39
C PHE A 184 20.23 -2.73 0.67
N LEU A 185 19.55 -3.80 0.28
CA LEU A 185 19.28 -4.94 1.14
C LEU A 185 19.66 -6.22 0.39
N LEU A 186 20.35 -7.10 1.08
CA LEU A 186 20.65 -8.44 0.62
C LEU A 186 20.14 -9.45 1.66
N ASN A 187 19.28 -10.35 1.23
CA ASN A 187 18.74 -11.43 2.05
C ASN A 187 19.02 -12.77 1.37
N ALA A 188 19.50 -13.75 2.12
CA ALA A 188 19.69 -15.12 1.66
C ALA A 188 18.91 -16.07 2.57
N ARG A 189 18.05 -16.89 1.98
CA ARG A 189 17.25 -17.89 2.68
C ARG A 189 17.71 -19.28 2.25
N TYR A 190 18.08 -20.09 3.21
CA TYR A 190 18.37 -21.51 3.01
C TYR A 190 17.22 -22.36 3.55
N LYS A 191 16.66 -23.27 2.74
CA LYS A 191 15.68 -24.25 3.19
C LYS A 191 16.41 -25.49 3.65
N ILE A 192 16.34 -25.80 4.94
CA ILE A 192 16.75 -27.07 5.49
C ILE A 192 15.58 -28.02 5.26
N ASN A 193 15.75 -29.03 4.42
CA ASN A 193 14.77 -30.11 4.32
C ASN A 193 15.03 -31.06 5.49
N ASP A 194 14.00 -31.33 6.27
CA ASP A 194 13.96 -32.45 7.21
C ASP A 194 13.83 -33.76 6.44
#